data_cc7edd0f55c5d25ff993aa0c44e46a6c
#
_entry.id   cc7edd0f55c5d25ff993aa0c44e46a6c
#
_cell.length_a   1.000
_cell.length_b   1.000
_cell.length_c   1.000
_cell.angle_alpha   90.00
_cell.angle_beta   90.00
_cell.angle_gamma   90.00
#
_symmetry.space_group_name_H-M   'P 1'
#
loop_
_entity.id
_entity.type
_entity.pdbx_description
1 polymer ?
#
loop_
_entity_poly.entity_id
_entity_poly.type
_entity_poly.pdbx_seq_one_letter_code
_entity_poly.pdbx_strand_id
1 'polypeptide(L)'
;CIQGEAKIFQMDHTTSLSDVVVGNKAKGIETIEDLKGKTVAVSSGTSSEIILEQALARAGMTMDDINTVEMTVDGMTTAMISGQIDAAASWSPNTVTLQNALGDNYVDLGTNADFLDSAIFPSSYICTPEYAEANHDILVRFAQALDKAHDWRAAHPEEMAKLLAKELDAPEDTMLAAVGEADWQTITEVCGDMDAIKTVY
;
A
#
# COMPACT_ATOMS: atom_id res chain seq x y z
N CYS A 1 9.06 -0.68 -14.95
CA CYS A 1 9.89 -1.89 -15.16
C CYS A 1 11.34 -1.46 -15.38
N ILE A 2 12.07 -1.28 -14.29
CA ILE A 2 13.41 -0.66 -14.27
C ILE A 2 14.43 -1.41 -15.13
N GLN A 3 14.25 -2.70 -15.40
CA GLN A 3 15.20 -3.52 -16.15
C GLN A 3 14.65 -4.03 -17.50
N GLY A 4 13.45 -3.60 -17.89
CA GLY A 4 12.83 -4.03 -19.15
C GLY A 4 12.33 -5.49 -19.15
N GLU A 5 12.28 -6.13 -17.98
CA GLU A 5 11.88 -7.53 -17.85
C GLU A 5 10.35 -7.72 -17.80
N ALA A 6 9.57 -6.64 -17.74
CA ALA A 6 8.12 -6.68 -17.75
C ALA A 6 7.52 -5.56 -18.60
N LYS A 7 6.33 -5.79 -19.13
CA LYS A 7 5.47 -4.80 -19.79
C LYS A 7 4.24 -4.56 -18.94
N ILE A 8 3.89 -3.28 -18.74
CA ILE A 8 2.60 -2.89 -18.18
C ILE A 8 1.57 -3.00 -19.30
N PHE A 9 0.48 -3.71 -19.06
CA PHE A 9 -0.62 -3.81 -20.05
C PHE A 9 -1.91 -3.15 -19.55
N GLN A 10 -2.01 -2.86 -18.24
CA GLN A 10 -3.13 -2.13 -17.66
C GLN A 10 -2.71 -1.48 -16.34
N MET A 11 -3.24 -0.31 -16.04
CA MET A 11 -3.13 0.33 -14.75
C MET A 11 -4.30 -0.09 -13.86
N ASP A 12 -4.06 -0.19 -12.55
CA ASP A 12 -5.11 -0.44 -11.56
C ASP A 12 -5.57 0.86 -10.92
N HIS A 13 -4.63 1.64 -10.37
CA HIS A 13 -4.84 2.97 -9.82
C HIS A 13 -3.54 3.78 -9.90
N THR A 14 -3.64 5.12 -9.78
CA THR A 14 -2.49 6.02 -9.80
C THR A 14 -1.98 6.36 -8.41
N THR A 15 -2.82 6.23 -7.40
CA THR A 15 -2.50 6.53 -6.00
C THR A 15 -3.13 5.51 -5.06
N SER A 16 -2.34 4.96 -4.16
CA SER A 16 -2.80 4.19 -3.01
C SER A 16 -2.75 5.08 -1.77
N LEU A 17 -3.76 5.00 -0.90
CA LEU A 17 -3.83 5.73 0.38
C LEU A 17 -3.72 4.80 1.59
N SER A 18 -3.40 3.54 1.35
CA SER A 18 -3.51 2.47 2.34
C SER A 18 -2.20 2.09 3.04
N ASP A 19 -1.07 2.68 2.63
CA ASP A 19 0.22 2.43 3.28
C ASP A 19 0.44 3.42 4.43
N VAL A 20 0.96 2.93 5.55
CA VAL A 20 1.13 3.70 6.78
C VAL A 20 2.40 3.29 7.51
N VAL A 21 3.14 4.26 8.02
CA VAL A 21 4.14 4.03 9.07
C VAL A 21 3.42 4.05 10.41
N VAL A 22 3.30 2.89 11.05
CA VAL A 22 2.54 2.70 12.29
C VAL A 22 3.49 2.75 13.48
N GLY A 23 3.23 3.66 14.40
CA GLY A 23 3.87 3.74 15.72
C GLY A 23 3.03 3.12 16.83
N ASN A 24 3.63 2.96 18.03
CA ASN A 24 2.94 2.46 19.21
C ASN A 24 3.24 3.36 20.42
N LYS A 25 2.22 4.08 20.92
CA LYS A 25 2.35 4.94 22.11
C LYS A 25 2.83 4.20 23.36
N ALA A 26 2.42 2.94 23.53
CA ALA A 26 2.88 2.12 24.65
C ALA A 26 4.39 1.85 24.63
N LYS A 27 5.05 2.06 23.47
CA LYS A 27 6.49 1.99 23.27
C LYS A 27 7.18 3.37 23.26
N GLY A 28 6.41 4.44 23.53
CA GLY A 28 6.88 5.83 23.53
C GLY A 28 7.13 6.37 22.13
N ILE A 29 6.32 5.93 21.14
CA ILE A 29 6.41 6.38 19.75
C ILE A 29 5.14 7.14 19.41
N GLU A 30 5.27 8.45 19.27
CA GLU A 30 4.20 9.39 18.91
C GLU A 30 4.56 10.24 17.70
N THR A 31 5.86 10.33 17.36
CA THR A 31 6.38 11.07 16.22
C THR A 31 7.41 10.23 15.45
N ILE A 32 7.78 10.66 14.23
CA ILE A 32 8.83 9.99 13.43
C ILE A 32 10.19 10.05 14.15
N GLU A 33 10.50 11.15 14.84
CA GLU A 33 11.75 11.32 15.56
C GLU A 33 11.92 10.31 16.71
N ASP A 34 10.82 9.82 17.27
CA ASP A 34 10.82 8.78 18.31
C ASP A 34 11.29 7.42 17.79
N LEU A 35 11.33 7.23 16.46
CA LEU A 35 11.83 6.00 15.85
C LEU A 35 13.36 5.86 15.98
N LYS A 36 14.09 6.90 16.37
CA LYS A 36 15.55 6.84 16.47
C LYS A 36 16.01 5.72 17.40
N GLY A 37 16.78 4.78 16.85
CA GLY A 37 17.28 3.60 17.56
C GLY A 37 16.22 2.54 17.87
N LYS A 38 14.99 2.70 17.40
CA LYS A 38 13.90 1.74 17.59
C LYS A 38 13.92 0.63 16.57
N THR A 39 13.24 -0.47 16.86
CA THR A 39 13.08 -1.62 15.96
C THR A 39 11.85 -1.41 15.09
N VAL A 40 12.07 -1.22 13.78
CA VAL A 40 11.04 -0.94 12.80
C VAL A 40 10.98 -2.07 11.77
N ALA A 41 9.84 -2.73 11.64
CA ALA A 41 9.65 -3.75 10.61
C ALA A 41 9.35 -3.10 9.25
N VAL A 42 9.98 -3.67 8.22
CA VAL A 42 9.80 -3.27 6.81
C VAL A 42 9.65 -4.50 5.93
N SER A 43 9.05 -4.32 4.77
CA SER A 43 9.07 -5.30 3.67
C SER A 43 9.73 -4.61 2.48
N SER A 44 10.98 -4.98 2.22
CA SER A 44 11.82 -4.29 1.24
C SER A 44 11.28 -4.38 -0.18
N GLY A 45 11.40 -3.29 -0.93
CA GLY A 45 10.90 -3.16 -2.29
C GLY A 45 9.41 -2.86 -2.40
N THR A 46 8.75 -2.46 -1.29
CA THR A 46 7.33 -2.10 -1.26
C THR A 46 7.13 -0.58 -1.15
N SER A 47 5.90 -0.12 -1.43
CA SER A 47 5.50 1.27 -1.27
C SER A 47 5.62 1.75 0.19
N SER A 48 5.37 0.89 1.16
CA SER A 48 5.48 1.23 2.58
C SER A 48 6.93 1.50 3.02
N GLU A 49 7.93 0.82 2.44
CA GLU A 49 9.34 1.16 2.64
C GLU A 49 9.64 2.58 2.13
N ILE A 50 9.14 2.92 0.94
CA ILE A 50 9.31 4.27 0.37
C ILE A 50 8.70 5.34 1.28
N ILE A 51 7.51 5.09 1.84
CA ILE A 51 6.86 6.02 2.77
C ILE A 51 7.67 6.19 4.05
N LEU A 52 8.21 5.11 4.61
CA LEU A 52 9.10 5.17 5.76
C LEU A 52 10.35 6.02 5.47
N GLU A 53 11.01 5.79 4.34
CA GLU A 53 12.17 6.59 3.92
C GLU A 53 11.83 8.08 3.80
N GLN A 54 10.68 8.41 3.19
CA GLN A 54 10.25 9.79 3.05
C GLN A 54 9.87 10.44 4.39
N ALA A 55 9.19 9.70 5.27
CA ALA A 55 8.85 10.18 6.60
C ALA A 55 10.12 10.48 7.42
N LEU A 56 11.09 9.56 7.41
CA LEU A 56 12.39 9.77 8.06
C LEU A 56 13.13 10.98 7.47
N ALA A 57 13.17 11.11 6.14
CA ALA A 57 13.83 12.22 5.47
C ALA A 57 13.24 13.58 5.84
N ARG A 58 11.90 13.69 5.97
CA ARG A 58 11.23 14.93 6.44
C ARG A 58 11.60 15.27 7.87
N ALA A 59 11.87 14.28 8.72
CA ALA A 59 12.36 14.46 10.09
C ALA A 59 13.90 14.64 10.17
N GLY A 60 14.58 14.72 9.02
CA GLY A 60 16.05 14.83 8.98
C GLY A 60 16.78 13.55 9.39
N MET A 61 16.11 12.41 9.28
CA MET A 61 16.60 11.08 9.61
C MET A 61 16.80 10.23 8.35
N THR A 62 17.44 9.09 8.50
CA THR A 62 17.65 8.08 7.47
C THR A 62 17.35 6.68 8.01
N MET A 63 17.34 5.68 7.14
CA MET A 63 17.20 4.27 7.56
C MET A 63 18.32 3.81 8.52
N ASP A 64 19.49 4.46 8.50
CA ASP A 64 20.60 4.17 9.42
C ASP A 64 20.34 4.66 10.87
N ASP A 65 19.37 5.55 11.07
CA ASP A 65 18.98 6.03 12.41
C ASP A 65 18.04 5.07 13.15
N ILE A 66 17.54 4.03 12.49
CA ILE A 66 16.60 3.03 13.03
C ILE A 66 17.17 1.62 12.89
N ASN A 67 16.62 0.67 13.65
CA ASN A 67 16.98 -0.75 13.51
C ASN A 67 15.92 -1.46 12.65
N THR A 68 16.17 -1.61 11.36
CA THR A 68 15.24 -2.27 10.45
C THR A 68 15.23 -3.78 10.63
N VAL A 69 14.04 -4.39 10.56
CA VAL A 69 13.85 -5.84 10.55
C VAL A 69 12.96 -6.22 9.37
N GLU A 70 13.48 -7.07 8.48
CA GLU A 70 12.74 -7.57 7.32
C GLU A 70 11.66 -8.56 7.76
N MET A 71 10.40 -8.29 7.41
CA MET A 71 9.26 -9.15 7.74
C MET A 71 8.22 -9.12 6.64
N THR A 72 7.42 -10.20 6.54
CA THR A 72 6.16 -10.18 5.80
C THR A 72 5.14 -9.30 6.53
N VAL A 73 4.16 -8.75 5.83
CA VAL A 73 3.14 -7.87 6.43
C VAL A 73 2.36 -8.54 7.58
N ASP A 74 2.05 -9.84 7.46
CA ASP A 74 1.38 -10.59 8.53
C ASP A 74 2.31 -10.83 9.72
N GLY A 75 3.61 -11.06 9.45
CA GLY A 75 4.64 -11.19 10.46
C GLY A 75 4.80 -9.91 11.28
N MET A 76 4.90 -8.74 10.62
CA MET A 76 5.01 -7.46 11.31
C MET A 76 3.74 -7.10 12.10
N THR A 77 2.55 -7.45 11.59
CA THR A 77 1.28 -7.27 12.31
C THR A 77 1.29 -8.05 13.62
N THR A 78 1.67 -9.33 13.58
CA THR A 78 1.78 -10.17 14.78
C THR A 78 2.85 -9.65 15.75
N ALA A 79 4.01 -9.24 15.24
CA ALA A 79 5.12 -8.71 16.03
C ALA A 79 4.76 -7.38 16.71
N MET A 80 4.03 -6.49 16.04
CA MET A 80 3.50 -5.24 16.62
C MET A 80 2.53 -5.52 17.78
N ILE A 81 1.53 -6.39 17.55
CA ILE A 81 0.52 -6.74 18.57
C ILE A 81 1.16 -7.40 19.79
N SER A 82 2.15 -8.28 19.58
CA SER A 82 2.88 -8.93 20.68
C SER A 82 3.96 -8.04 21.33
N GLY A 83 4.21 -6.85 20.80
CA GLY A 83 5.21 -5.90 21.30
C GLY A 83 6.67 -6.32 21.06
N GLN A 84 6.94 -7.19 20.09
CA GLN A 84 8.29 -7.62 19.70
C GLN A 84 9.04 -6.57 18.89
N ILE A 85 8.32 -5.71 18.18
CA ILE A 85 8.85 -4.54 17.46
C ILE A 85 8.19 -3.26 17.97
N ASP A 86 8.77 -2.13 17.64
CA ASP A 86 8.34 -0.84 18.15
C ASP A 86 7.44 -0.09 17.16
N ALA A 87 7.71 -0.26 15.86
CA ALA A 87 6.95 0.33 14.76
C ALA A 87 7.00 -0.56 13.52
N ALA A 88 6.14 -0.29 12.53
CA ALA A 88 6.11 -1.01 11.27
C ALA A 88 5.69 -0.12 10.11
N ALA A 89 6.29 -0.30 8.94
CA ALA A 89 5.79 0.22 7.68
C ALA A 89 4.89 -0.85 7.03
N SER A 90 3.58 -0.61 7.02
CA SER A 90 2.56 -1.60 6.69
C SER A 90 1.49 -1.04 5.75
N TRP A 91 0.54 -1.86 5.34
CA TRP A 91 -0.56 -1.47 4.46
C TRP A 91 -1.85 -2.22 4.77
N SER A 92 -2.97 -1.69 4.28
CA SER A 92 -4.29 -2.32 4.42
C SER A 92 -4.37 -3.70 3.74
N PRO A 93 -5.10 -4.67 4.35
CA PRO A 93 -5.96 -4.53 5.53
C PRO A 93 -5.24 -4.69 6.88
N ASN A 94 -3.93 -4.92 6.91
CA ASN A 94 -3.17 -5.15 8.14
C ASN A 94 -3.12 -3.91 9.05
N THR A 95 -3.09 -2.70 8.49
CA THR A 95 -3.19 -1.43 9.23
C THR A 95 -4.50 -1.34 10.02
N VAL A 96 -5.63 -1.74 9.43
CA VAL A 96 -6.93 -1.82 10.12
C VAL A 96 -6.89 -2.83 11.27
N THR A 97 -6.24 -3.97 11.06
CA THR A 97 -6.04 -4.98 12.11
C THR A 97 -5.19 -4.42 13.26
N LEU A 98 -4.11 -3.69 12.95
CA LEU A 98 -3.27 -3.02 13.94
C LEU A 98 -4.03 -1.94 14.71
N GLN A 99 -4.81 -1.11 14.01
CA GLN A 99 -5.65 -0.08 14.62
C GLN A 99 -6.63 -0.67 15.63
N ASN A 100 -7.32 -1.73 15.25
CA ASN A 100 -8.25 -2.43 16.13
C ASN A 100 -7.55 -3.07 17.35
N ALA A 101 -6.38 -3.65 17.16
CA ALA A 101 -5.66 -4.34 18.23
C ALA A 101 -4.93 -3.40 19.20
N LEU A 102 -4.34 -2.31 18.70
CA LEU A 102 -3.60 -1.34 19.50
C LEU A 102 -4.51 -0.27 20.12
N GLY A 103 -5.67 -0.02 19.53
CA GLY A 103 -6.63 0.97 20.01
C GLY A 103 -5.98 2.36 20.19
N ASP A 104 -6.10 2.96 21.38
CA ASP A 104 -5.54 4.28 21.69
C ASP A 104 -4.00 4.35 21.60
N ASN A 105 -3.32 3.21 21.49
CA ASN A 105 -1.87 3.16 21.31
C ASN A 105 -1.44 3.18 19.84
N TYR A 106 -2.37 3.05 18.89
CA TYR A 106 -2.07 3.16 17.46
C TYR A 106 -1.74 4.62 17.10
N VAL A 107 -0.69 4.83 16.31
CA VAL A 107 -0.29 6.14 15.81
C VAL A 107 0.05 6.05 14.33
N ASP A 108 -0.59 6.90 13.52
CA ASP A 108 -0.14 7.19 12.17
C ASP A 108 1.04 8.16 12.23
N LEU A 109 2.21 7.69 11.82
CA LEU A 109 3.42 8.51 11.74
C LEU A 109 3.63 9.10 10.34
N GLY A 110 2.93 8.60 9.35
CA GLY A 110 2.93 9.04 7.97
C GLY A 110 2.22 8.05 7.06
N THR A 111 1.46 8.58 6.10
CA THR A 111 0.67 7.82 5.13
C THR A 111 1.05 8.21 3.71
N ASN A 112 0.63 7.45 2.68
CA ASN A 112 0.80 7.88 1.29
C ASN A 112 0.23 9.28 1.04
N ALA A 113 -0.88 9.64 1.71
CA ALA A 113 -1.53 10.94 1.52
C ALA A 113 -0.61 12.11 1.88
N ASP A 114 0.31 11.90 2.82
CA ASP A 114 1.25 12.94 3.26
C ASP A 114 2.35 13.25 2.24
N PHE A 115 2.55 12.38 1.24
CA PHE A 115 3.65 12.44 0.28
C PHE A 115 3.21 12.61 -1.18
N LEU A 116 1.91 12.86 -1.44
CA LEU A 116 1.38 13.01 -2.81
C LEU A 116 1.95 14.21 -3.58
N ASP A 117 2.58 15.15 -2.88
CA ASP A 117 3.31 16.28 -3.48
C ASP A 117 4.69 15.87 -4.05
N SER A 118 5.22 14.75 -3.60
CA SER A 118 6.57 14.25 -3.96
C SER A 118 6.56 12.88 -4.62
N ALA A 119 5.53 12.07 -4.42
CA ALA A 119 5.41 10.73 -4.98
C ALA A 119 3.94 10.35 -5.22
N ILE A 120 3.70 9.58 -6.28
CA ILE A 120 2.47 8.82 -6.47
C ILE A 120 2.77 7.34 -6.27
N PHE A 121 1.76 6.57 -5.89
CA PHE A 121 1.89 5.14 -5.58
C PHE A 121 1.02 4.32 -6.53
N PRO A 122 1.39 4.24 -7.83
CA PRO A 122 0.59 3.57 -8.82
C PRO A 122 0.68 2.06 -8.68
N SER A 123 -0.40 1.37 -9.02
CA SER A 123 -0.43 -0.07 -9.19
C SER A 123 -0.76 -0.42 -10.64
N SER A 124 -0.14 -1.50 -11.14
CA SER A 124 -0.29 -1.92 -12.53
C SER A 124 -0.28 -3.43 -12.69
N TYR A 125 -0.95 -3.87 -13.73
CA TYR A 125 -0.90 -5.25 -14.19
C TYR A 125 0.24 -5.42 -15.20
N ILE A 126 1.10 -6.39 -14.95
CA ILE A 126 2.31 -6.62 -15.73
C ILE A 126 2.33 -8.02 -16.35
N CYS A 127 3.08 -8.18 -17.43
CA CYS A 127 3.41 -9.47 -18.01
C CYS A 127 4.81 -9.44 -18.61
N THR A 128 5.37 -10.61 -18.98
CA THR A 128 6.65 -10.62 -19.70
C THR A 128 6.48 -10.11 -21.13
N PRO A 129 7.55 -9.55 -21.76
CA PRO A 129 7.50 -9.12 -23.14
C PRO A 129 7.07 -10.24 -24.11
N GLU A 130 7.59 -11.45 -23.90
CA GLU A 130 7.28 -12.63 -24.74
C GLU A 130 5.81 -13.01 -24.63
N TYR A 131 5.23 -12.96 -23.40
CA TYR A 131 3.81 -13.23 -23.22
C TYR A 131 2.96 -12.18 -23.91
N ALA A 132 3.34 -10.90 -23.82
CA ALA A 132 2.61 -9.81 -24.47
C ALA A 132 2.60 -9.96 -26.00
N GLU A 133 3.71 -10.36 -26.61
CA GLU A 133 3.79 -10.58 -28.06
C GLU A 133 2.98 -11.79 -28.50
N ALA A 134 3.05 -12.90 -27.75
CA ALA A 134 2.37 -14.14 -28.11
C ALA A 134 0.85 -14.11 -27.84
N ASN A 135 0.38 -13.25 -26.92
CA ASN A 135 -0.99 -13.29 -26.37
C ASN A 135 -1.71 -11.94 -26.40
N HIS A 136 -1.40 -11.08 -27.35
CA HIS A 136 -1.94 -9.73 -27.43
C HIS A 136 -3.48 -9.69 -27.30
N ASP A 137 -4.20 -10.56 -28.03
CA ASP A 137 -5.67 -10.59 -28.01
C ASP A 137 -6.23 -11.01 -26.63
N ILE A 138 -5.51 -11.84 -25.90
CA ILE A 138 -5.88 -12.23 -24.52
C ILE A 138 -5.73 -11.03 -23.61
N LEU A 139 -4.61 -10.30 -23.70
CA LEU A 139 -4.35 -9.11 -22.87
C LEU A 139 -5.39 -8.02 -23.14
N VAL A 140 -5.75 -7.76 -24.40
CA VAL A 140 -6.80 -6.80 -24.75
C VAL A 140 -8.13 -7.16 -24.10
N ARG A 141 -8.56 -8.43 -24.21
CA ARG A 141 -9.82 -8.89 -23.58
C ARG A 141 -9.75 -8.84 -22.05
N PHE A 142 -8.59 -9.15 -21.49
CA PHE A 142 -8.40 -9.09 -20.05
C PHE A 142 -8.42 -7.64 -19.56
N ALA A 143 -7.73 -6.71 -20.22
CA ALA A 143 -7.78 -5.29 -19.93
C ALA A 143 -9.23 -4.75 -19.97
N GLN A 144 -10.00 -5.09 -21.01
CA GLN A 144 -11.42 -4.71 -21.09
C GLN A 144 -12.30 -5.29 -19.97
N ALA A 145 -11.95 -6.46 -19.43
CA ALA A 145 -12.63 -7.01 -18.26
C ALA A 145 -12.24 -6.25 -16.97
N LEU A 146 -10.97 -5.90 -16.84
CA LEU A 146 -10.47 -5.08 -15.73
C LEU A 146 -11.10 -3.68 -15.73
N ASP A 147 -11.24 -3.02 -16.90
CA ASP A 147 -11.91 -1.72 -17.02
C ASP A 147 -13.33 -1.77 -16.42
N LYS A 148 -14.10 -2.80 -16.79
CA LYS A 148 -15.45 -2.98 -16.23
C LYS A 148 -15.43 -3.26 -14.72
N ALA A 149 -14.42 -3.98 -14.23
CA ALA A 149 -14.28 -4.26 -12.81
C ALA A 149 -13.89 -2.99 -12.05
N HIS A 150 -13.04 -2.14 -12.62
CA HIS A 150 -12.65 -0.84 -12.04
C HIS A 150 -13.87 0.08 -11.90
N ASP A 151 -14.62 0.26 -12.96
CA ASP A 151 -15.84 1.09 -12.93
C ASP A 151 -16.88 0.54 -11.95
N TRP A 152 -17.01 -0.79 -11.88
CA TRP A 152 -17.93 -1.42 -10.94
C TRP A 152 -17.50 -1.22 -9.49
N ARG A 153 -16.23 -1.45 -9.15
CA ARG A 153 -15.73 -1.29 -7.77
C ARG A 153 -15.81 0.15 -7.28
N ALA A 154 -15.54 1.13 -8.16
CA ALA A 154 -15.68 2.54 -7.83
C ALA A 154 -17.13 2.92 -7.49
N ALA A 155 -18.10 2.29 -8.16
CA ALA A 155 -19.53 2.53 -7.94
C ALA A 155 -20.12 1.70 -6.77
N HIS A 156 -19.47 0.60 -6.34
CA HIS A 156 -20.04 -0.38 -5.41
C HIS A 156 -19.03 -0.78 -4.29
N PRO A 157 -18.51 0.17 -3.51
CA PRO A 157 -17.47 -0.12 -2.51
C PRO A 157 -17.92 -1.11 -1.42
N GLU A 158 -19.19 -1.04 -0.98
CA GLU A 158 -19.71 -1.95 0.04
C GLU A 158 -19.82 -3.40 -0.46
N GLU A 159 -20.32 -3.59 -1.68
CA GLU A 159 -20.41 -4.92 -2.31
C GLU A 159 -19.03 -5.48 -2.58
N MET A 160 -18.07 -4.64 -2.97
CA MET A 160 -16.68 -5.03 -3.12
C MET A 160 -16.08 -5.52 -1.80
N ALA A 161 -16.30 -4.80 -0.69
CA ALA A 161 -15.84 -5.21 0.63
C ALA A 161 -16.35 -6.60 1.04
N LYS A 162 -17.63 -6.91 0.76
CA LYS A 162 -18.22 -8.23 1.00
C LYS A 162 -17.60 -9.34 0.15
N LEU A 163 -17.32 -9.05 -1.12
CA LEU A 163 -16.63 -10.01 -1.98
C LEU A 163 -15.21 -10.28 -1.51
N LEU A 164 -14.46 -9.23 -1.14
CA LEU A 164 -13.11 -9.36 -0.60
C LEU A 164 -13.09 -10.13 0.71
N ALA A 165 -14.00 -9.83 1.63
CA ALA A 165 -14.12 -10.55 2.90
C ALA A 165 -14.30 -12.06 2.68
N LYS A 166 -15.15 -12.45 1.73
CA LYS A 166 -15.38 -13.84 1.37
C LYS A 166 -14.17 -14.51 0.73
N GLU A 167 -13.51 -13.83 -0.22
CA GLU A 167 -12.38 -14.41 -0.97
C GLU A 167 -11.10 -14.49 -0.16
N LEU A 168 -10.92 -13.57 0.81
CA LEU A 168 -9.74 -13.49 1.68
C LEU A 168 -9.95 -14.17 3.04
N ASP A 169 -11.15 -14.76 3.30
CA ASP A 169 -11.53 -15.31 4.60
C ASP A 169 -11.28 -14.34 5.76
N ALA A 170 -11.66 -13.06 5.56
CA ALA A 170 -11.44 -11.95 6.47
C ALA A 170 -12.77 -11.40 7.01
N PRO A 171 -12.76 -10.72 8.18
CA PRO A 171 -13.96 -10.06 8.71
C PRO A 171 -14.49 -8.98 7.74
N GLU A 172 -15.82 -8.93 7.55
CA GLU A 172 -16.46 -7.98 6.62
C GLU A 172 -16.25 -6.52 7.04
N ASP A 173 -16.27 -6.24 8.34
CA ASP A 173 -16.03 -4.91 8.90
C ASP A 173 -14.59 -4.43 8.66
N THR A 174 -13.62 -5.32 8.76
CA THR A 174 -12.22 -5.04 8.42
C THR A 174 -12.07 -4.72 6.92
N MET A 175 -12.73 -5.48 6.06
CA MET A 175 -12.68 -5.23 4.62
C MET A 175 -13.41 -3.94 4.24
N LEU A 176 -14.52 -3.62 4.90
CA LEU A 176 -15.24 -2.37 4.66
C LEU A 176 -14.40 -1.15 5.06
N ALA A 177 -13.69 -1.22 6.19
CA ALA A 177 -12.76 -0.19 6.61
C ALA A 177 -11.61 -0.04 5.62
N ALA A 178 -10.96 -1.14 5.23
CA ALA A 178 -9.85 -1.14 4.26
C ALA A 178 -10.26 -0.58 2.88
N VAL A 179 -11.46 -0.90 2.41
CA VAL A 179 -12.01 -0.32 1.16
C VAL A 179 -12.20 1.19 1.30
N GLY A 180 -12.58 1.68 2.48
CA GLY A 180 -12.72 3.11 2.76
C GLY A 180 -11.41 3.90 2.79
N GLU A 181 -10.26 3.23 2.93
CA GLU A 181 -8.92 3.85 2.93
C GLU A 181 -8.34 4.03 1.52
N ALA A 182 -9.02 3.61 0.46
CA ALA A 182 -8.52 3.67 -0.89
C ALA A 182 -9.31 4.64 -1.77
N ASP A 183 -8.61 5.30 -2.70
CA ASP A 183 -9.23 6.06 -3.79
C ASP A 183 -9.48 5.12 -4.99
N TRP A 184 -10.70 4.60 -5.09
CA TRP A 184 -11.10 3.66 -6.13
C TRP A 184 -11.46 4.39 -7.42
N GLN A 185 -10.44 4.71 -8.19
CA GLN A 185 -10.55 5.42 -9.45
C GLN A 185 -11.27 4.58 -10.52
N THR A 186 -12.08 5.25 -11.34
CA THR A 186 -12.56 4.70 -12.62
C THR A 186 -11.42 4.64 -13.63
N ILE A 187 -11.57 3.82 -14.67
CA ILE A 187 -10.55 3.75 -15.73
C ILE A 187 -10.35 5.10 -16.44
N THR A 188 -11.39 5.92 -16.52
CA THR A 188 -11.30 7.27 -17.12
C THR A 188 -10.42 8.20 -16.28
N GLU A 189 -10.55 8.13 -14.95
CA GLU A 189 -9.71 8.90 -14.02
C GLU A 189 -8.26 8.46 -14.09
N VAL A 190 -8.01 7.14 -14.04
CA VAL A 190 -6.66 6.58 -14.18
C VAL A 190 -6.00 7.01 -15.50
N CYS A 191 -6.74 6.96 -16.62
CA CYS A 191 -6.21 7.42 -17.92
C CYS A 191 -5.97 8.93 -17.96
N GLY A 192 -6.66 9.72 -17.14
CA GLY A 192 -6.44 11.17 -16.99
C GLY A 192 -5.07 11.52 -16.39
N ASP A 193 -4.51 10.62 -15.57
CA ASP A 193 -3.25 10.82 -14.85
C ASP A 193 -1.99 10.31 -15.60
N MET A 194 -2.06 10.11 -16.91
CA MET A 194 -0.96 9.54 -17.69
C MET A 194 0.35 10.30 -17.58
N ASP A 195 0.33 11.61 -17.35
CA ASP A 195 1.57 12.38 -17.19
C ASP A 195 2.22 12.13 -15.81
N ALA A 196 1.43 11.96 -14.76
CA ALA A 196 1.94 11.55 -13.45
C ALA A 196 2.51 10.12 -13.51
N ILE A 197 1.83 9.19 -14.18
CA ILE A 197 2.32 7.81 -14.39
C ILE A 197 3.69 7.79 -15.05
N LYS A 198 3.90 8.58 -16.11
CA LYS A 198 5.19 8.67 -16.82
C LYS A 198 6.34 9.18 -15.97
N THR A 199 6.08 9.84 -14.86
CA THR A 199 7.15 10.31 -13.96
C THR A 199 7.69 9.20 -13.06
N VAL A 200 6.95 8.09 -12.91
CA VAL A 200 7.30 6.95 -12.05
C VAL A 200 7.95 5.81 -12.83
N TYR A 201 7.56 5.60 -14.10
CA TYR A 201 8.03 4.53 -14.97
C TYR A 201 8.91 5.04 -16.11
#